data_5088d634cc8a7ea1b4063b950b5efd2a
#
_entry.id   5088d634cc8a7ea1b4063b950b5efd2a
#
_cell.length_a   1.000
_cell.length_b   1.000
_cell.length_c   1.000
_cell.angle_alpha   90.00
_cell.angle_beta   90.00
_cell.angle_gamma   90.00
#
_symmetry.space_group_name_H-M   'P 1'
#
loop_
_entity.id
_entity.type
_entity.pdbx_description
1 polymer ?
#
loop_
_entity_poly.entity_id
_entity_poly.type
_entity_poly.pdbx_seq_one_letter_code
_entity_poly.pdbx_strand_id
1 'polypeptide(L)'
;MTISIDFEQGINARVSRRFRASPQRVFDAWLDSRIAGKWLFATAMGQIVCVEIDARAGGWFYIVERRHGENVEHIGEYLEIVRPHRLVFTLSVEKYSLDFERVTVAFDARGTGCELILTHKTKPELARQVSHGWIRMLEGLAAVLGEDSCVAPPRQIAAPRRDHELRRRALPVQLKP
;
A
#
# COMPACT_ATOMS: atom_id res chain seq x y z
N MET A 1 2.44 6.02 9.30
CA MET A 1 2.40 4.89 8.36
C MET A 1 3.45 3.91 8.81
N THR A 2 3.07 2.73 9.29
CA THR A 2 4.03 1.75 9.80
C THR A 2 4.08 0.60 8.81
N ILE A 3 5.21 0.41 8.15
CA ILE A 3 5.52 -0.79 7.39
C ILE A 3 6.46 -1.59 8.28
N SER A 4 6.04 -2.79 8.67
CA SER A 4 6.88 -3.71 9.44
C SER A 4 7.40 -4.80 8.49
N ILE A 5 8.70 -5.06 8.55
CA ILE A 5 9.35 -6.18 7.86
C ILE A 5 9.85 -7.10 8.95
N ASP A 6 9.23 -8.27 9.08
CA ASP A 6 9.67 -9.31 9.98
C ASP A 6 10.34 -10.42 9.16
N PHE A 7 11.59 -10.69 9.45
CA PHE A 7 12.31 -11.85 8.95
C PHE A 7 12.22 -12.96 10.01
N GLU A 8 11.11 -13.69 10.05
CA GLU A 8 11.05 -14.92 10.83
C GLU A 8 11.95 -15.98 10.21
N GLN A 9 12.60 -16.77 11.07
CA GLN A 9 13.54 -17.81 10.69
C GLN A 9 12.91 -18.80 9.71
N GLY A 10 13.30 -18.67 8.44
CA GLY A 10 13.01 -19.62 7.37
C GLY A 10 11.98 -19.19 6.35
N ILE A 11 12.42 -18.84 5.15
CA ILE A 11 11.69 -19.03 3.88
C ILE A 11 10.48 -18.07 3.63
N ASN A 12 10.19 -17.09 4.45
CA ASN A 12 9.03 -16.21 4.23
C ASN A 12 9.41 -14.73 4.18
N ALA A 13 9.01 -14.04 3.13
CA ALA A 13 8.92 -12.58 3.12
C ALA A 13 7.57 -12.20 3.75
N ARG A 14 7.57 -11.33 4.76
CA ARG A 14 6.36 -10.84 5.40
C ARG A 14 6.30 -9.32 5.35
N VAL A 15 5.17 -8.79 4.92
CA VAL A 15 4.92 -7.36 4.82
C VAL A 15 3.55 -7.07 5.40
N SER A 16 3.41 -5.98 6.16
CA SER A 16 2.11 -5.51 6.62
C SER A 16 1.91 -4.03 6.32
N ARG A 17 0.64 -3.66 6.10
CA ARG A 17 0.25 -2.27 5.88
C ARG A 17 -1.15 -1.99 6.40
N ARG A 18 -1.33 -0.84 7.02
CA ARG A 18 -2.64 -0.33 7.41
C ARG A 18 -3.24 0.55 6.32
N PHE A 19 -4.53 0.33 6.06
CA PHE A 19 -5.36 1.08 5.14
C PHE A 19 -6.50 1.76 5.90
N ARG A 20 -6.93 2.93 5.46
CA ARG A 20 -8.15 3.58 5.96
C ARG A 20 -9.40 2.97 5.34
N ALA A 21 -9.26 2.36 4.16
CA ALA A 21 -10.34 1.66 3.49
C ALA A 21 -10.76 0.40 4.27
N SER A 22 -12.03 0.03 4.16
CA SER A 22 -12.56 -1.18 4.80
C SER A 22 -11.89 -2.45 4.27
N PRO A 23 -11.87 -3.56 5.04
CA PRO A 23 -11.35 -4.85 4.57
C PRO A 23 -11.94 -5.28 3.23
N GLN A 24 -13.25 -5.08 3.02
CA GLN A 24 -13.94 -5.41 1.77
C GLN A 24 -13.34 -4.66 0.58
N ARG A 25 -13.13 -3.35 0.74
CA ARG A 25 -12.61 -2.51 -0.34
C ARG A 25 -11.16 -2.84 -0.66
N VAL A 26 -10.34 -3.11 0.36
CA VAL A 26 -8.95 -3.53 0.16
C VAL A 26 -8.90 -4.90 -0.51
N PHE A 27 -9.73 -5.84 -0.05
CA PHE A 27 -9.81 -7.20 -0.61
C PHE A 27 -10.26 -7.20 -2.08
N ASP A 28 -11.33 -6.46 -2.40
CA ASP A 28 -11.89 -6.41 -3.76
C ASP A 28 -10.89 -5.85 -4.78
N ALA A 29 -9.99 -4.97 -4.35
CA ALA A 29 -8.95 -4.41 -5.20
C ALA A 29 -7.94 -5.44 -5.72
N TRP A 30 -7.86 -6.62 -5.10
CA TRP A 30 -7.02 -7.73 -5.57
C TRP A 30 -7.68 -8.54 -6.70
N LEU A 31 -9.00 -8.56 -6.75
CA LEU A 31 -9.77 -9.47 -7.60
C LEU A 31 -10.50 -8.76 -8.75
N ASP A 32 -10.71 -7.46 -8.67
CA ASP A 32 -11.24 -6.66 -9.80
C ASP A 32 -10.10 -6.33 -10.77
N SER A 33 -10.12 -6.91 -11.97
CA SER A 33 -9.08 -6.74 -12.99
C SER A 33 -8.83 -5.27 -13.38
N ARG A 34 -9.87 -4.41 -13.32
CA ARG A 34 -9.75 -2.97 -13.61
C ARG A 34 -8.98 -2.21 -12.53
N ILE A 35 -9.06 -2.70 -11.27
CA ILE A 35 -8.35 -2.12 -10.13
C ILE A 35 -6.99 -2.75 -10.00
N ALA A 36 -6.90 -4.08 -10.02
CA ALA A 36 -5.65 -4.83 -9.92
C ALA A 36 -4.60 -4.38 -10.94
N GLY A 37 -5.00 -4.17 -12.20
CA GLY A 37 -4.13 -3.69 -13.27
C GLY A 37 -3.50 -2.31 -13.04
N LYS A 38 -3.93 -1.56 -12.04
CA LYS A 38 -3.35 -0.25 -11.71
C LYS A 38 -2.22 -0.31 -10.67
N TRP A 39 -2.09 -1.41 -9.96
CA TRP A 39 -1.13 -1.51 -8.86
C TRP A 39 -0.44 -2.87 -8.74
N LEU A 40 -1.16 -3.98 -8.99
CA LEU A 40 -0.62 -5.33 -8.80
C LEU A 40 0.39 -5.63 -9.90
N PHE A 41 1.62 -5.93 -9.49
CA PHE A 41 2.79 -6.11 -10.34
C PHE A 41 3.21 -4.91 -11.19
N ALA A 42 2.56 -3.75 -11.03
CA ALA A 42 2.94 -2.53 -11.70
C ALA A 42 4.22 -1.94 -11.08
N THR A 43 5.18 -1.58 -11.93
CA THR A 43 6.40 -0.87 -11.51
C THR A 43 6.45 0.55 -12.09
N ALA A 44 7.29 1.41 -11.51
CA ALA A 44 7.43 2.79 -11.97
C ALA A 44 7.91 2.92 -13.42
N MET A 45 8.61 1.91 -13.93
CA MET A 45 9.20 1.89 -15.28
C MET A 45 8.45 0.96 -16.25
N GLY A 46 7.38 0.32 -15.78
CA GLY A 46 6.61 -0.63 -16.55
C GLY A 46 5.20 -0.13 -16.86
N GLN A 47 4.58 -0.80 -17.80
CA GLN A 47 3.17 -0.60 -18.17
C GLN A 47 2.47 -1.94 -18.13
N ILE A 48 1.36 -2.03 -17.39
CA ILE A 48 0.50 -3.21 -17.44
C ILE A 48 -0.20 -3.23 -18.80
N VAL A 49 0.00 -4.31 -19.55
CA VAL A 49 -0.53 -4.49 -20.91
C VAL A 49 -1.59 -5.58 -21.01
N CYS A 50 -1.65 -6.47 -20.01
CA CYS A 50 -2.68 -7.51 -19.93
C CYS A 50 -3.07 -7.76 -18.48
N VAL A 51 -4.35 -7.94 -18.18
CA VAL A 51 -4.87 -8.36 -16.88
C VAL A 51 -6.06 -9.28 -17.11
N GLU A 52 -5.88 -10.54 -16.77
CA GLU A 52 -6.93 -11.55 -16.78
C GLU A 52 -7.04 -12.17 -15.38
N ILE A 53 -8.23 -12.20 -14.81
CA ILE A 53 -8.49 -12.71 -13.47
C ILE A 53 -9.78 -13.53 -13.48
N ASP A 54 -9.67 -14.81 -13.14
CA ASP A 54 -10.79 -15.68 -12.81
C ASP A 54 -10.89 -15.78 -11.27
N ALA A 55 -11.64 -14.87 -10.67
CA ALA A 55 -11.70 -14.61 -9.23
C ALA A 55 -12.54 -15.65 -8.46
N ARG A 56 -12.13 -16.93 -8.49
CA ARG A 56 -12.71 -18.04 -7.73
C ARG A 56 -11.62 -18.98 -7.22
N ALA A 57 -11.90 -19.76 -6.20
CA ALA A 57 -10.99 -20.83 -5.78
C ALA A 57 -10.81 -21.82 -6.94
N GLY A 58 -9.56 -22.19 -7.26
CA GLY A 58 -9.19 -22.97 -8.45
C GLY A 58 -9.20 -22.14 -9.74
N GLY A 59 -9.53 -20.86 -9.71
CA GLY A 59 -9.35 -19.94 -10.81
C GLY A 59 -7.91 -19.43 -10.88
N TRP A 60 -7.59 -18.64 -11.88
CA TRP A 60 -6.22 -18.21 -12.18
C TRP A 60 -6.16 -16.71 -12.45
N PHE A 61 -4.95 -16.17 -12.46
CA PHE A 61 -4.67 -14.85 -12.98
C PHE A 61 -3.46 -14.88 -13.93
N TYR A 62 -3.50 -13.96 -14.90
CA TYR A 62 -2.43 -13.68 -15.83
C TYR A 62 -2.29 -12.18 -15.97
N ILE A 63 -1.16 -11.64 -15.52
CA ILE A 63 -0.89 -10.20 -15.55
C ILE A 63 0.46 -9.98 -16.23
N VAL A 64 0.48 -9.16 -17.26
CA VAL A 64 1.68 -8.85 -18.02
C VAL A 64 2.05 -7.40 -17.86
N GLU A 65 3.26 -7.16 -17.38
CA GLU A 65 3.91 -5.86 -17.38
C GLU A 65 4.93 -5.79 -18.51
N ARG A 66 4.85 -4.76 -19.33
CA ARG A 66 5.90 -4.44 -20.31
C ARG A 66 6.91 -3.53 -19.66
N ARG A 67 8.16 -4.00 -19.55
CA ARG A 67 9.26 -3.29 -18.91
C ARG A 67 10.47 -3.30 -19.83
N HIS A 68 10.99 -2.11 -20.17
CA HIS A 68 12.13 -1.97 -21.11
C HIS A 68 11.96 -2.68 -22.45
N GLY A 69 10.71 -2.74 -22.96
CA GLY A 69 10.40 -3.42 -24.21
C GLY A 69 10.16 -4.93 -24.10
N GLU A 70 10.37 -5.52 -22.94
CA GLU A 70 10.13 -6.95 -22.68
C GLU A 70 8.87 -7.15 -21.85
N ASN A 71 8.17 -8.26 -22.06
CA ASN A 71 7.05 -8.68 -21.25
C ASN A 71 7.57 -9.44 -20.02
N VAL A 72 7.05 -9.07 -18.86
CA VAL A 72 7.21 -9.79 -17.59
C VAL A 72 5.87 -10.36 -17.22
N GLU A 73 5.75 -11.66 -17.26
CA GLU A 73 4.51 -12.40 -17.06
C GLU A 73 4.41 -12.87 -15.61
N HIS A 74 3.27 -12.57 -14.98
CA HIS A 74 2.92 -12.98 -13.62
C HIS A 74 1.72 -13.88 -13.71
N ILE A 75 1.87 -15.14 -13.34
CA ILE A 75 0.82 -16.16 -13.42
C ILE A 75 0.63 -16.82 -12.07
N GLY A 76 -0.59 -17.23 -11.78
CA GLY A 76 -0.88 -17.98 -10.56
C GLY A 76 -2.31 -18.49 -10.50
N GLU A 77 -2.55 -19.34 -9.50
CA GLU A 77 -3.84 -19.93 -9.21
C GLU A 77 -4.32 -19.46 -7.83
N TYR A 78 -5.61 -19.13 -7.70
CA TYR A 78 -6.25 -18.86 -6.43
C TYR A 78 -6.55 -20.17 -5.70
N LEU A 79 -5.82 -20.43 -4.62
CA LEU A 79 -6.02 -21.62 -3.80
C LEU A 79 -7.16 -21.44 -2.79
N GLU A 80 -7.34 -20.21 -2.29
CA GLU A 80 -8.35 -19.88 -1.28
C GLU A 80 -8.81 -18.42 -1.46
N ILE A 81 -10.13 -18.22 -1.47
CA ILE A 81 -10.75 -16.89 -1.48
C ILE A 81 -11.82 -16.89 -0.38
N VAL A 82 -11.51 -16.30 0.78
CA VAL A 82 -12.44 -16.10 1.90
C VAL A 82 -12.66 -14.61 2.09
N ARG A 83 -13.66 -14.07 1.44
CA ARG A 83 -13.95 -12.63 1.44
C ARG A 83 -14.58 -12.19 2.76
N PRO A 84 -14.14 -11.09 3.37
CA PRO A 84 -13.02 -10.22 2.97
C PRO A 84 -11.75 -10.50 3.78
N HIS A 85 -11.55 -11.73 4.28
CA HIS A 85 -10.58 -12.02 5.35
C HIS A 85 -9.28 -12.61 4.84
N ARG A 86 -9.33 -13.44 3.77
CA ARG A 86 -8.16 -14.21 3.37
C ARG A 86 -8.14 -14.50 1.88
N LEU A 87 -6.98 -14.34 1.30
CA LEU A 87 -6.65 -14.70 -0.06
C LEU A 87 -5.37 -15.52 -0.07
N VAL A 88 -5.38 -16.69 -0.72
CA VAL A 88 -4.20 -17.53 -0.91
C VAL A 88 -4.07 -17.86 -2.37
N PHE A 89 -2.90 -17.62 -2.95
CA PHE A 89 -2.62 -17.92 -4.35
C PHE A 89 -1.18 -18.36 -4.55
N THR A 90 -0.93 -19.03 -5.67
CA THR A 90 0.41 -19.26 -6.17
C THR A 90 0.84 -18.11 -7.06
N LEU A 91 2.15 -17.88 -7.15
CA LEU A 91 2.75 -16.88 -8.02
C LEU A 91 3.99 -17.43 -8.68
N SER A 92 4.05 -17.36 -9.99
CA SER A 92 5.27 -17.54 -10.77
C SER A 92 5.51 -16.30 -11.62
N VAL A 93 6.78 -15.93 -11.77
CA VAL A 93 7.24 -14.90 -12.69
C VAL A 93 8.19 -15.55 -13.66
N GLU A 94 7.70 -15.91 -14.82
CA GLU A 94 8.39 -16.77 -15.81
C GLU A 94 9.82 -16.30 -16.12
N LYS A 95 10.03 -14.99 -16.19
CA LYS A 95 11.35 -14.40 -16.44
C LYS A 95 12.39 -14.76 -15.37
N TYR A 96 11.96 -15.07 -14.13
CA TYR A 96 12.85 -15.26 -12.99
C TYR A 96 12.86 -16.71 -12.47
N SER A 97 11.74 -17.40 -12.55
CA SER A 97 11.60 -18.78 -12.09
C SER A 97 10.36 -19.43 -12.69
N LEU A 98 10.43 -20.73 -12.98
CA LEU A 98 9.27 -21.56 -13.29
C LEU A 98 8.61 -22.14 -12.03
N ASP A 99 9.19 -21.91 -10.85
CA ASP A 99 8.63 -22.37 -9.59
C ASP A 99 7.43 -21.51 -9.19
N PHE A 100 6.38 -22.16 -8.70
CA PHE A 100 5.23 -21.50 -8.12
C PHE A 100 5.43 -21.29 -6.63
N GLU A 101 5.54 -20.05 -6.22
CA GLU A 101 5.65 -19.65 -4.82
C GLU A 101 4.27 -19.34 -4.23
N ARG A 102 4.07 -19.64 -2.94
CA ARG A 102 2.78 -19.42 -2.27
C ARG A 102 2.74 -18.06 -1.60
N VAL A 103 1.68 -17.32 -1.89
CA VAL A 103 1.36 -16.03 -1.26
C VAL A 103 0.07 -16.16 -0.45
N THR A 104 0.10 -15.67 0.78
CA THR A 104 -1.06 -15.58 1.67
C THR A 104 -1.27 -14.13 2.06
N VAL A 105 -2.49 -13.64 1.93
CA VAL A 105 -2.88 -12.28 2.33
C VAL A 105 -4.03 -12.38 3.31
N ALA A 106 -3.85 -11.83 4.51
CA ALA A 106 -4.89 -11.68 5.52
C ALA A 106 -5.33 -10.21 5.59
N PHE A 107 -6.62 -9.99 5.84
CA PHE A 107 -7.25 -8.67 5.90
C PHE A 107 -8.01 -8.54 7.21
N ASP A 108 -7.40 -7.90 8.19
CA ASP A 108 -7.94 -7.73 9.52
C ASP A 108 -8.60 -6.36 9.68
N ALA A 109 -9.83 -6.34 10.20
CA ALA A 109 -10.48 -5.08 10.54
C ALA A 109 -9.73 -4.36 11.68
N ARG A 110 -9.51 -3.05 11.51
CA ARG A 110 -8.87 -2.18 12.50
C ARG A 110 -9.63 -0.86 12.60
N GLY A 111 -10.60 -0.79 13.51
CA GLY A 111 -11.54 0.31 13.58
C GLY A 111 -12.33 0.43 12.28
N THR A 112 -12.26 1.59 11.62
CA THR A 112 -12.89 1.82 10.31
C THR A 112 -12.06 1.34 9.12
N GLY A 113 -10.80 0.95 9.36
CA GLY A 113 -9.83 0.57 8.33
C GLY A 113 -9.51 -0.92 8.33
N CYS A 114 -8.43 -1.25 7.64
CA CYS A 114 -7.94 -2.61 7.44
C CYS A 114 -6.43 -2.69 7.72
N GLU A 115 -5.98 -3.75 8.38
CA GLU A 115 -4.59 -4.16 8.40
C GLU A 115 -4.43 -5.36 7.46
N LEU A 116 -3.65 -5.16 6.40
CA LEU A 116 -3.29 -6.22 5.47
C LEU A 116 -1.95 -6.82 5.92
N ILE A 117 -1.89 -8.14 6.00
CA ILE A 117 -0.69 -8.90 6.30
C ILE A 117 -0.45 -9.87 5.15
N LEU A 118 0.67 -9.70 4.46
CA LEU A 118 1.07 -10.55 3.33
C LEU A 118 2.27 -11.39 3.74
N THR A 119 2.19 -12.69 3.47
CA THR A 119 3.30 -13.64 3.63
C THR A 119 3.56 -14.32 2.30
N HIS A 120 4.79 -14.26 1.81
CA HIS A 120 5.23 -14.89 0.58
C HIS A 120 6.30 -15.94 0.89
N LYS A 121 6.02 -17.21 0.60
CA LYS A 121 7.01 -18.28 0.71
C LYS A 121 7.98 -18.17 -0.45
N THR A 122 9.23 -17.83 -0.15
CA THR A 122 10.28 -17.67 -1.15
C THR A 122 11.62 -18.16 -0.61
N LYS A 123 12.64 -18.21 -1.44
CA LYS A 123 14.00 -18.58 -1.03
C LYS A 123 14.59 -17.52 -0.10
N PRO A 124 15.35 -17.90 0.94
CA PRO A 124 15.88 -16.95 1.93
C PRO A 124 16.67 -15.78 1.30
N GLU A 125 17.46 -16.07 0.27
CA GLU A 125 18.26 -15.09 -0.45
C GLU A 125 17.42 -14.05 -1.21
N LEU A 126 16.17 -14.37 -1.57
CA LEU A 126 15.24 -13.51 -2.29
C LEU A 126 14.28 -12.76 -1.36
N ALA A 127 14.15 -13.18 -0.11
CA ALA A 127 13.14 -12.66 0.82
C ALA A 127 13.16 -11.13 0.96
N ARG A 128 14.34 -10.52 1.01
CA ARG A 128 14.48 -9.06 1.06
C ARG A 128 13.97 -8.38 -0.20
N GLN A 129 14.34 -8.89 -1.37
CA GLN A 129 13.92 -8.33 -2.66
C GLN A 129 12.41 -8.47 -2.85
N VAL A 130 11.85 -9.64 -2.51
CA VAL A 130 10.41 -9.92 -2.55
C VAL A 130 9.65 -8.99 -1.62
N SER A 131 10.14 -8.78 -0.38
CA SER A 131 9.52 -7.84 0.56
C SER A 131 9.50 -6.42 0.02
N HIS A 132 10.59 -5.93 -0.55
CA HIS A 132 10.63 -4.59 -1.16
C HIS A 132 9.67 -4.46 -2.35
N GLY A 133 9.53 -5.51 -3.17
CA GLY A 133 8.54 -5.56 -4.25
C GLY A 133 7.11 -5.39 -3.73
N TRP A 134 6.73 -6.17 -2.71
CA TRP A 134 5.42 -6.08 -2.09
C TRP A 134 5.15 -4.75 -1.41
N ILE A 135 6.13 -4.14 -0.75
CA ILE A 135 5.99 -2.80 -0.15
C ILE A 135 5.58 -1.80 -1.22
N ARG A 136 6.28 -1.75 -2.35
CA ARG A 136 5.97 -0.83 -3.46
C ARG A 136 4.58 -1.09 -4.06
N MET A 137 4.22 -2.36 -4.23
CA MET A 137 2.89 -2.73 -4.72
C MET A 137 1.79 -2.27 -3.75
N LEU A 138 1.97 -2.46 -2.44
CA LEU A 138 1.00 -1.99 -1.45
C LEU A 138 0.94 -0.46 -1.33
N GLU A 139 2.02 0.26 -1.65
CA GLU A 139 1.99 1.72 -1.84
C GLU A 139 1.13 2.10 -3.04
N GLY A 140 1.28 1.39 -4.16
CA GLY A 140 0.43 1.55 -5.34
C GLY A 140 -1.05 1.27 -5.05
N LEU A 141 -1.33 0.22 -4.27
CA LEU A 141 -2.70 -0.08 -3.82
C LEU A 141 -3.28 1.07 -3.00
N ALA A 142 -2.51 1.63 -2.07
CA ALA A 142 -2.97 2.76 -1.27
C ALA A 142 -3.29 3.98 -2.15
N ALA A 143 -2.46 4.28 -3.14
CA ALA A 143 -2.69 5.34 -4.12
C ALA A 143 -4.01 5.13 -4.88
N VAL A 144 -4.23 3.92 -5.40
CA VAL A 144 -5.46 3.56 -6.12
C VAL A 144 -6.71 3.66 -5.24
N LEU A 145 -6.58 3.38 -3.94
CA LEU A 145 -7.67 3.52 -2.97
C LEU A 145 -7.91 4.97 -2.52
N GLY A 146 -7.10 5.92 -2.98
CA GLY A 146 -7.21 7.33 -2.59
C GLY A 146 -6.62 7.62 -1.22
N GLU A 147 -5.65 6.82 -0.79
CA GLU A 147 -4.98 6.95 0.51
C GLU A 147 -3.63 7.67 0.41
N ASP A 148 -3.37 8.34 -0.70
CA ASP A 148 -2.18 9.14 -0.89
C ASP A 148 -2.05 10.17 0.21
N SER A 149 -0.91 10.14 0.86
CA SER A 149 -0.35 11.06 1.83
C SER A 149 -1.21 12.29 2.10
N CYS A 150 -2.04 12.26 3.14
CA CYS A 150 -2.27 13.47 3.89
C CYS A 150 -0.92 13.87 4.51
N VAL A 151 -0.11 14.60 3.77
CA VAL A 151 0.78 15.56 4.39
C VAL A 151 -0.18 16.46 5.18
N ALA A 152 -0.20 16.29 6.51
CA ALA A 152 -0.93 17.19 7.37
C ALA A 152 -0.48 18.61 6.97
N PRO A 153 -1.41 19.53 6.68
CA PRO A 153 -1.02 20.89 6.38
C PRO A 153 -0.14 21.37 7.54
N PRO A 154 0.96 22.09 7.26
CA PRO A 154 1.82 22.60 8.32
C PRO A 154 0.92 23.30 9.32
N ARG A 155 1.01 22.92 10.60
CA ARG A 155 0.28 23.61 11.68
C ARG A 155 0.63 25.06 11.52
N GLN A 156 -0.34 25.88 11.14
CA GLN A 156 -0.21 27.32 11.21
C GLN A 156 0.04 27.63 12.69
N ILE A 157 1.29 27.91 12.99
CA ILE A 157 1.65 28.49 14.28
C ILE A 157 0.97 29.86 14.27
N ALA A 158 -0.10 29.99 15.02
CA ALA A 158 -0.78 31.27 15.20
C ALA A 158 0.28 32.29 15.64
N ALA A 159 0.47 33.32 14.83
CA ALA A 159 1.34 34.41 15.18
C ALA A 159 0.94 34.97 16.54
N PRO A 160 1.87 35.29 17.46
CA PRO A 160 1.52 35.86 18.75
C PRO A 160 0.77 37.15 18.48
N ARG A 161 -0.40 37.27 19.10
CA ARG A 161 -1.18 38.50 19.12
C ARG A 161 -0.28 39.57 19.68
N ARG A 162 0.05 40.58 18.86
CA ARG A 162 0.69 41.79 19.32
C ARG A 162 -0.36 42.53 20.16
N ASP A 163 -0.16 42.56 21.48
CA ASP A 163 -0.88 43.42 22.39
C ASP A 163 -0.57 44.86 22.02
N HIS A 164 -1.53 45.48 21.31
CA HIS A 164 -1.59 46.90 21.04
C HIS A 164 -2.42 47.59 22.14
N GLU A 165 -1.96 47.45 23.40
CA GLU A 165 -2.65 48.17 24.48
C GLU A 165 -1.67 48.61 25.57
N LEU A 166 -0.77 49.52 25.21
CA LEU A 166 0.00 50.29 26.20
C LEU A 166 0.54 51.58 25.55
N ARG A 167 -0.33 52.48 25.12
CA ARG A 167 0.02 53.90 24.96
C ARG A 167 -1.23 54.79 24.93
N ARG A 168 -1.88 54.94 26.07
CA ARG A 168 -2.75 56.12 26.37
C ARG A 168 -2.76 56.37 27.87
N ARG A 169 -1.66 56.89 28.39
CA ARG A 169 -1.67 57.71 29.64
C ARG A 169 -0.49 58.69 29.52
N ALA A 170 -0.70 59.76 28.79
CA ALA A 170 0.05 60.98 28.97
C ALA A 170 -0.83 61.95 29.72
N LEU A 171 -0.44 62.25 30.93
CA LEU A 171 -1.07 63.24 31.76
C LEU A 171 -0.79 64.63 31.22
N PRO A 172 -1.73 65.57 31.33
CA PRO A 172 -1.47 66.95 30.95
C PRO A 172 -0.68 67.68 32.03
N VAL A 173 0.44 68.27 31.63
CA VAL A 173 1.19 69.21 32.47
C VAL A 173 0.43 70.52 32.48
N GLN A 174 -0.08 70.96 33.68
CA GLN A 174 -0.58 72.34 33.91
C GLN A 174 0.60 73.25 34.15
N LEU A 175 0.76 74.24 33.30
CA LEU A 175 1.54 75.44 33.56
C LEU A 175 0.64 76.51 34.17
N LYS A 176 1.02 77.03 35.30
CA LYS A 176 0.46 78.29 35.91
C LYS A 176 1.56 79.33 35.93
N PRO A 177 1.14 80.59 36.18
CA PRO A 177 1.46 81.81 35.38
C PRO A 177 2.80 82.39 35.71
#